data_8a3fcc13edad14540e111d00a22901c8
#
_entry.id   8a3fcc13edad14540e111d00a22901c8
#
_cell.length_a   1.000
_cell.length_b   1.000
_cell.length_c   1.000
_cell.angle_alpha   90.00
_cell.angle_beta   90.00
_cell.angle_gamma   90.00
#
_symmetry.space_group_name_H-M   'P 1'
#
loop_
_entity.id
_entity.type
_entity.pdbx_description
1 polymer ?
#
loop_
_entity_poly.entity_id
_entity_poly.type
_entity_poly.pdbx_seq_one_letter_code
_entity_poly.pdbx_strand_id
1 'polypeptide(L)'
;MVKDTSWTVAKASSPTNDVTIRQYVGLRMVVVTCDGDLCPEQQDHFKWTDATCVEDFCDECLDATDGTITSAVVGLITMFPQITTNLQRSSPSGDLHCQKWMGMLTSLLGFVGGIVSLYSYQSGCYTNLPSTINGYDVTYHLGPAYYCMLWATLFKPVDFLINLLIPVPANGYWKQPEEELSLNTTFIDTEKQY
;
A
#
# COMPACT_ATOMS: atom_id res chain seq x y z
N MET A 1 -5.88 -17.39 4.22
CA MET A 1 -5.89 -15.95 4.51
C MET A 1 -4.51 -15.41 4.95
N VAL A 2 -3.76 -16.08 5.82
CA VAL A 2 -2.43 -15.57 6.27
C VAL A 2 -1.35 -15.73 5.21
N LYS A 3 -1.44 -16.72 4.32
CA LYS A 3 -0.46 -16.95 3.24
C LYS A 3 -0.37 -15.77 2.27
N ASP A 4 -1.50 -15.13 1.97
CA ASP A 4 -1.60 -14.04 0.99
C ASP A 4 -1.20 -12.68 1.58
N THR A 5 -1.15 -12.57 2.91
CA THR A 5 -0.78 -11.35 3.64
C THR A 5 0.61 -11.43 4.29
N SER A 6 1.39 -12.46 3.95
CA SER A 6 2.75 -12.60 4.47
C SER A 6 3.71 -11.59 3.85
N TRP A 7 4.56 -11.02 4.68
CA TRP A 7 5.64 -10.12 4.27
C TRP A 7 6.93 -10.87 3.96
N THR A 8 7.13 -12.01 4.64
CA THR A 8 8.23 -12.93 4.36
C THR A 8 7.71 -14.36 4.41
N VAL A 9 8.25 -15.20 3.56
CA VAL A 9 8.03 -16.64 3.55
C VAL A 9 9.36 -17.34 3.77
N ALA A 10 9.43 -18.13 4.82
CA ALA A 10 10.57 -18.98 5.11
C ALA A 10 10.29 -20.43 4.71
N LYS A 11 11.31 -21.12 4.22
CA LYS A 11 11.25 -22.53 3.89
C LYS A 11 12.44 -23.24 4.51
N ALA A 12 12.17 -24.26 5.32
CA ALA A 12 13.15 -25.22 5.82
C ALA A 12 12.77 -26.60 5.32
N SER A 13 13.75 -27.36 4.84
CA SER A 13 13.55 -28.76 4.39
C SER A 13 14.55 -29.67 5.11
N SER A 14 14.07 -30.80 5.62
CA SER A 14 14.94 -31.83 6.19
C SER A 14 15.49 -32.70 5.06
N PRO A 15 16.81 -32.89 4.94
CA PRO A 15 17.38 -33.75 3.92
C PRO A 15 17.15 -35.25 4.19
N THR A 16 16.77 -35.61 5.41
CA THR A 16 16.63 -37.02 5.85
C THR A 16 15.18 -37.49 5.94
N ASN A 17 14.26 -36.56 6.15
CA ASN A 17 12.82 -36.87 6.29
C ASN A 17 12.09 -35.94 5.33
N ASP A 18 11.30 -36.45 4.44
CA ASP A 18 10.54 -35.68 3.42
C ASP A 18 9.55 -34.68 4.06
N VAL A 19 10.05 -33.88 5.02
CA VAL A 19 9.34 -32.87 5.79
C VAL A 19 9.76 -31.49 5.32
N THR A 20 8.80 -30.69 4.89
CA THR A 20 9.01 -29.28 4.55
C THR A 20 8.25 -28.42 5.54
N ILE A 21 8.97 -27.55 6.24
CA ILE A 21 8.37 -26.54 7.12
C ILE A 21 8.33 -25.22 6.36
N ARG A 22 7.17 -24.60 6.31
CA ARG A 22 7.00 -23.27 5.77
C ARG A 22 6.51 -22.32 6.87
N GLN A 23 7.15 -21.19 6.98
CA GLN A 23 6.80 -20.15 7.93
C GLN A 23 6.37 -18.90 7.17
N TYR A 24 5.19 -18.41 7.46
CA TYR A 24 4.62 -17.19 6.89
C TYR A 24 4.70 -16.08 7.93
N VAL A 25 5.62 -15.16 7.71
CA VAL A 25 5.88 -14.03 8.59
C VAL A 25 5.01 -12.85 8.19
N GLY A 26 4.08 -12.48 9.05
CA GLY A 26 3.25 -11.28 8.92
C GLY A 26 3.76 -10.16 9.83
N LEU A 27 3.10 -9.01 9.78
CA LEU A 27 3.47 -7.86 10.63
C LEU A 27 3.13 -8.07 12.12
N ARG A 28 2.18 -8.92 12.45
CA ARG A 28 1.76 -9.14 13.84
C ARG A 28 1.83 -10.60 14.31
N MET A 29 1.90 -11.50 13.38
CA MET A 29 1.89 -12.93 13.68
C MET A 29 2.73 -13.71 12.68
N VAL A 30 3.19 -14.84 13.15
CA VAL A 30 3.86 -15.86 12.33
C VAL A 30 2.98 -17.09 12.30
N VAL A 31 2.84 -17.69 11.13
CA VAL A 31 2.13 -18.96 10.95
C VAL A 31 3.11 -19.98 10.41
N VAL A 32 3.24 -21.08 11.12
CA VAL A 32 4.09 -22.20 10.74
C VAL A 32 3.19 -23.31 10.19
N THR A 33 3.52 -23.79 8.99
CA THR A 33 2.86 -24.95 8.38
C THR A 33 3.91 -26.01 8.13
N CYS A 34 3.58 -27.23 8.49
CA CYS A 34 4.41 -28.39 8.23
C CYS A 34 3.74 -29.23 7.14
N ASP A 35 4.53 -29.74 6.18
CA ASP A 35 4.11 -30.57 5.07
C ASP A 35 4.93 -31.87 5.09
N GLY A 36 4.30 -33.02 5.25
CA GLY A 36 4.94 -34.35 5.33
C GLY A 36 4.21 -35.29 6.29
N ASP A 37 4.49 -36.59 6.19
CA ASP A 37 3.80 -37.64 6.97
C ASP A 37 4.07 -37.57 8.50
N LEU A 38 5.12 -36.87 8.91
CA LEU A 38 5.50 -36.70 10.32
C LEU A 38 5.03 -35.37 10.90
N CYS A 39 4.28 -34.60 10.16
CA CYS A 39 3.80 -33.30 10.59
C CYS A 39 2.59 -33.42 11.51
N PRO A 40 2.51 -32.61 12.59
CA PRO A 40 1.29 -32.49 13.36
C PRO A 40 0.17 -31.89 12.48
N GLU A 41 -1.07 -32.37 12.67
CA GLU A 41 -2.22 -31.85 11.92
C GLU A 41 -2.52 -30.37 12.21
N GLN A 42 -1.98 -29.84 13.29
CA GLN A 42 -2.25 -28.49 13.76
C GLN A 42 -1.23 -27.50 13.23
N GLN A 43 -1.72 -26.42 12.61
CA GLN A 43 -0.88 -25.28 12.26
C GLN A 43 -0.56 -24.47 13.51
N ASP A 44 0.71 -24.24 13.79
CA ASP A 44 1.13 -23.38 14.87
C ASP A 44 1.13 -21.91 14.41
N HIS A 45 0.64 -21.05 15.30
CA HIS A 45 0.69 -19.61 15.10
C HIS A 45 1.10 -18.93 16.42
N PHE A 46 1.93 -17.93 16.31
CA PHE A 46 2.32 -17.10 17.45
C PHE A 46 2.39 -15.62 17.05
N LYS A 47 2.17 -14.74 18.01
CA LYS A 47 2.36 -13.30 17.86
C LYS A 47 3.75 -12.92 18.34
N TRP A 48 4.29 -11.84 17.83
CA TRP A 48 5.58 -11.28 18.31
C TRP A 48 5.57 -10.96 19.80
N THR A 49 4.41 -10.69 20.38
CA THR A 49 4.21 -10.39 21.81
C THR A 49 4.04 -11.64 22.68
N ASP A 50 4.01 -12.83 22.11
CA ASP A 50 3.79 -14.04 22.88
C ASP A 50 5.07 -14.44 23.63
N ALA A 51 4.92 -14.96 24.85
CA ALA A 51 6.03 -15.42 25.68
C ALA A 51 6.85 -16.60 25.07
N THR A 52 6.36 -17.16 23.98
CA THR A 52 7.05 -18.21 23.20
C THR A 52 8.10 -17.62 22.25
N CYS A 53 8.06 -16.33 22.00
CA CYS A 53 9.05 -15.61 21.21
C CYS A 53 10.13 -15.07 22.19
N VAL A 54 11.14 -15.86 22.47
CA VAL A 54 12.14 -15.58 23.53
C VAL A 54 13.47 -15.10 22.97
N GLU A 55 13.64 -15.04 21.66
CA GLU A 55 14.87 -14.63 21.01
C GLU A 55 14.92 -13.12 20.75
N ASP A 56 16.12 -12.52 20.81
CA ASP A 56 16.34 -11.07 20.64
C ASP A 56 15.74 -10.51 19.35
N PHE A 57 15.68 -11.30 18.27
CA PHE A 57 15.07 -10.89 17.00
C PHE A 57 13.56 -10.63 17.09
N CYS A 58 12.88 -11.17 18.10
CA CYS A 58 11.44 -10.97 18.29
C CYS A 58 11.13 -9.51 18.65
N ASP A 59 11.93 -8.94 19.55
CA ASP A 59 11.77 -7.54 19.97
C ASP A 59 12.12 -6.59 18.83
N GLU A 60 13.18 -6.87 18.08
CA GLU A 60 13.58 -6.09 16.90
C GLU A 60 12.52 -6.14 15.79
N CYS A 61 11.95 -7.32 15.53
CA CYS A 61 10.85 -7.49 14.60
C CYS A 61 9.58 -6.77 15.06
N LEU A 62 9.28 -6.81 16.37
CA LEU A 62 8.10 -6.14 16.93
C LEU A 62 8.18 -4.62 16.70
N ASP A 63 9.30 -4.00 17.05
CA ASP A 63 9.52 -2.56 16.87
C ASP A 63 9.48 -2.16 15.39
N ALA A 64 10.15 -2.93 14.53
CA ALA A 64 10.16 -2.70 13.10
C ALA A 64 8.77 -2.84 12.47
N THR A 65 7.97 -3.83 12.90
CA THR A 65 6.63 -4.06 12.37
C THR A 65 5.63 -3.02 12.85
N ASP A 66 5.77 -2.48 14.05
CA ASP A 66 4.94 -1.38 14.54
C ASP A 66 5.20 -0.08 13.75
N GLY A 67 6.47 0.23 13.46
CA GLY A 67 6.86 1.31 12.55
C GLY A 67 6.32 1.11 11.14
N THR A 68 6.39 -0.11 10.63
CA THR A 68 5.86 -0.50 9.31
C THR A 68 4.35 -0.33 9.25
N ILE A 69 3.60 -0.78 10.25
CA ILE A 69 2.14 -0.65 10.33
C ILE A 69 1.75 0.83 10.38
N THR A 70 2.40 1.61 11.23
CA THR A 70 2.11 3.04 11.39
C THR A 70 2.29 3.79 10.06
N SER A 71 3.41 3.57 9.37
CA SER A 71 3.66 4.21 8.08
C SER A 71 2.75 3.71 6.95
N ALA A 72 2.39 2.42 6.96
CA ALA A 72 1.41 1.86 6.03
C ALA A 72 0.00 2.46 6.24
N VAL A 73 -0.41 2.67 7.49
CA VAL A 73 -1.69 3.33 7.83
C VAL A 73 -1.70 4.78 7.34
N VAL A 74 -0.61 5.53 7.52
CA VAL A 74 -0.48 6.88 6.97
C VAL A 74 -0.61 6.86 5.44
N GLY A 75 0.07 5.93 4.78
CA GLY A 75 -0.05 5.73 3.33
C GLY A 75 -1.49 5.43 2.89
N LEU A 76 -2.22 4.60 3.64
CA LEU A 76 -3.62 4.27 3.37
C LEU A 76 -4.54 5.49 3.55
N ILE A 77 -4.36 6.24 4.63
CA ILE A 77 -5.15 7.45 4.89
C ILE A 77 -4.97 8.47 3.75
N THR A 78 -3.78 8.60 3.19
CA THR A 78 -3.51 9.52 2.07
C THR A 78 -4.19 9.09 0.76
N MET A 79 -4.63 7.84 0.62
CA MET A 79 -5.35 7.38 -0.58
C MET A 79 -6.75 7.99 -0.70
N PHE A 80 -7.46 8.24 0.41
CA PHE A 80 -8.83 8.78 0.38
C PHE A 80 -8.87 10.19 -0.24
N PRO A 81 -8.13 11.19 0.27
CA PRO A 81 -8.11 12.51 -0.37
C PRO A 81 -7.55 12.45 -1.79
N GLN A 82 -6.63 11.55 -2.10
CA GLN A 82 -6.08 11.37 -3.44
C GLN A 82 -7.15 10.88 -4.43
N ILE A 83 -7.93 9.86 -4.07
CA ILE A 83 -9.05 9.38 -4.90
C ILE A 83 -10.08 10.50 -5.09
N THR A 84 -10.43 11.21 -4.01
CA THR A 84 -11.39 12.32 -4.05
C THR A 84 -10.92 13.43 -4.98
N THR A 85 -9.66 13.86 -4.87
CA THR A 85 -9.09 14.90 -5.73
C THR A 85 -9.04 14.46 -7.20
N ASN A 86 -8.68 13.22 -7.48
CA ASN A 86 -8.63 12.69 -8.85
C ASN A 86 -10.05 12.60 -9.47
N LEU A 87 -11.05 12.18 -8.70
CA LEU A 87 -12.45 12.16 -9.14
C LEU A 87 -12.99 13.58 -9.39
N GLN A 88 -12.68 14.53 -8.51
CA GLN A 88 -13.10 15.92 -8.70
C GLN A 88 -12.44 16.55 -9.91
N ARG A 89 -11.16 16.28 -10.17
CA ARG A 89 -10.42 16.75 -11.35
C ARG A 89 -10.92 16.15 -12.66
N SER A 90 -11.58 14.99 -12.62
CA SER A 90 -12.25 14.43 -13.80
C SER A 90 -13.53 15.17 -14.18
N SER A 91 -14.06 16.04 -13.32
CA SER A 91 -15.24 16.85 -13.57
C SER A 91 -14.83 18.25 -14.09
N PRO A 92 -15.47 18.76 -15.15
CA PRO A 92 -15.14 20.07 -15.75
C PRO A 92 -15.26 21.25 -14.78
N SER A 93 -16.14 21.15 -13.79
CA SER A 93 -16.39 22.20 -12.78
C SER A 93 -15.52 22.08 -11.52
N GLY A 94 -14.78 20.98 -11.38
CA GLY A 94 -14.12 20.60 -10.14
C GLY A 94 -12.61 20.80 -10.11
N ASP A 95 -11.96 21.18 -11.23
CA ASP A 95 -10.50 21.27 -11.27
C ASP A 95 -10.00 22.64 -10.78
N LEU A 96 -9.67 22.67 -9.49
CA LEU A 96 -9.13 23.83 -8.80
C LEU A 96 -7.63 23.67 -8.51
N HIS A 97 -6.89 24.78 -8.47
CA HIS A 97 -5.46 24.78 -8.09
C HIS A 97 -5.21 24.13 -6.75
N CYS A 98 -6.13 24.30 -5.78
CA CYS A 98 -6.03 23.69 -4.46
C CYS A 98 -6.03 22.15 -4.55
N GLN A 99 -6.85 21.56 -5.42
CA GLN A 99 -6.91 20.11 -5.62
C GLN A 99 -5.63 19.55 -6.25
N LYS A 100 -5.02 20.29 -7.18
CA LYS A 100 -3.72 19.93 -7.74
C LYS A 100 -2.65 19.82 -6.64
N TRP A 101 -2.55 20.83 -5.76
CA TRP A 101 -1.62 20.83 -4.65
C TRP A 101 -1.91 19.71 -3.65
N MET A 102 -3.16 19.48 -3.32
CA MET A 102 -3.56 18.37 -2.43
C MET A 102 -3.20 17.01 -3.03
N GLY A 103 -3.44 16.80 -4.32
CA GLY A 103 -3.03 15.57 -5.01
C GLY A 103 -1.52 15.33 -4.98
N MET A 104 -0.71 16.35 -5.24
CA MET A 104 0.74 16.26 -5.16
C MET A 104 1.23 15.97 -3.73
N LEU A 105 0.68 16.68 -2.74
CA LEU A 105 1.07 16.50 -1.33
C LEU A 105 0.74 15.10 -0.82
N THR A 106 -0.47 14.60 -1.11
CA THR A 106 -0.89 13.25 -0.69
C THR A 106 -0.08 12.15 -1.39
N SER A 107 0.28 12.33 -2.66
CA SER A 107 1.15 11.40 -3.38
C SER A 107 2.56 11.38 -2.78
N LEU A 108 3.11 12.56 -2.43
CA LEU A 108 4.44 12.65 -1.81
C LEU A 108 4.45 12.01 -0.43
N LEU A 109 3.47 12.32 0.42
CA LEU A 109 3.34 11.73 1.77
C LEU A 109 3.17 10.21 1.69
N GLY A 110 2.34 9.72 0.76
CA GLY A 110 2.14 8.29 0.55
C GLY A 110 3.42 7.60 0.04
N PHE A 111 4.21 8.25 -0.78
CA PHE A 111 5.51 7.75 -1.24
C PHE A 111 6.52 7.63 -0.10
N VAL A 112 6.70 8.70 0.67
CA VAL A 112 7.60 8.69 1.83
C VAL A 112 7.17 7.64 2.86
N GLY A 113 5.88 7.57 3.19
CA GLY A 113 5.35 6.56 4.10
C GLY A 113 5.59 5.13 3.59
N GLY A 114 5.42 4.90 2.29
CA GLY A 114 5.71 3.61 1.66
C GLY A 114 7.19 3.21 1.76
N ILE A 115 8.11 4.14 1.46
CA ILE A 115 9.55 3.88 1.61
C ILE A 115 9.92 3.57 3.06
N VAL A 116 9.44 4.38 4.01
CA VAL A 116 9.71 4.16 5.44
C VAL A 116 9.19 2.79 5.87
N SER A 117 7.99 2.40 5.45
CA SER A 117 7.40 1.11 5.75
C SER A 117 8.26 -0.05 5.23
N LEU A 118 8.66 -0.02 3.96
CA LEU A 118 9.50 -1.06 3.35
C LEU A 118 10.87 -1.14 4.00
N TYR A 119 11.49 0.02 4.25
CA TYR A 119 12.81 0.10 4.87
C TYR A 119 12.79 -0.39 6.32
N SER A 120 11.82 0.04 7.12
CA SER A 120 11.70 -0.40 8.53
C SER A 120 11.53 -1.92 8.62
N TYR A 121 10.68 -2.50 7.78
CA TYR A 121 10.52 -3.95 7.75
C TYR A 121 11.80 -4.66 7.32
N GLN A 122 12.43 -4.21 6.27
CA GLN A 122 13.62 -4.87 5.72
C GLN A 122 14.81 -4.80 6.68
N SER A 123 15.09 -3.63 7.25
CA SER A 123 16.25 -3.43 8.14
C SER A 123 16.03 -3.97 9.55
N GLY A 124 14.83 -3.87 10.09
CA GLY A 124 14.56 -4.22 11.48
C GLY A 124 14.05 -5.64 11.68
N CYS A 125 13.39 -6.23 10.68
CA CYS A 125 12.87 -7.59 10.82
C CYS A 125 13.52 -8.57 9.82
N TYR A 126 13.44 -8.32 8.53
CA TYR A 126 13.88 -9.29 7.51
C TYR A 126 15.37 -9.65 7.62
N THR A 127 16.24 -8.68 7.87
CA THR A 127 17.70 -8.91 7.99
C THR A 127 18.11 -9.57 9.31
N ASN A 128 17.26 -9.49 10.32
CA ASN A 128 17.53 -10.04 11.66
C ASN A 128 16.90 -11.43 11.87
N LEU A 129 16.20 -11.97 10.85
CA LEU A 129 15.65 -13.32 10.93
C LEU A 129 16.79 -14.37 11.02
N PRO A 130 16.67 -15.37 11.91
CA PRO A 130 17.71 -16.35 12.14
C PRO A 130 17.91 -17.24 10.90
N SER A 131 19.17 -17.44 10.49
CA SER A 131 19.52 -18.30 9.36
C SER A 131 19.28 -19.79 9.61
N THR A 132 19.20 -20.17 10.87
CA THR A 132 18.96 -21.57 11.31
C THR A 132 17.88 -21.60 12.38
N ILE A 133 16.94 -22.53 12.25
CA ILE A 133 15.91 -22.80 13.27
C ILE A 133 16.00 -24.28 13.65
N ASN A 134 16.21 -24.58 14.93
CA ASN A 134 16.38 -25.95 15.45
C ASN A 134 17.44 -26.78 14.69
N GLY A 135 18.51 -26.14 14.22
CA GLY A 135 19.59 -26.79 13.48
C GLY A 135 19.32 -27.03 11.99
N TYR A 136 18.21 -26.56 11.47
CA TYR A 136 17.88 -26.58 10.03
C TYR A 136 18.16 -25.23 9.39
N ASP A 137 18.81 -25.23 8.24
CA ASP A 137 19.01 -24.02 7.45
C ASP A 137 17.67 -23.53 6.88
N VAL A 138 17.41 -22.25 7.06
CA VAL A 138 16.16 -21.61 6.63
C VAL A 138 16.45 -20.61 5.51
N THR A 139 15.71 -20.74 4.42
CA THR A 139 15.76 -19.78 3.32
C THR A 139 14.56 -18.85 3.39
N TYR A 140 14.81 -17.54 3.34
CA TYR A 140 13.79 -16.50 3.39
C TYR A 140 13.56 -15.85 2.03
N HIS A 141 12.30 -15.63 1.70
CA HIS A 141 11.90 -14.90 0.52
C HIS A 141 10.88 -13.84 0.91
N LEU A 142 10.95 -12.68 0.25
CA LEU A 142 9.95 -11.65 0.43
C LEU A 142 8.57 -12.16 -0.02
N GLY A 143 7.56 -11.89 0.80
CA GLY A 143 6.21 -12.39 0.59
C GLY A 143 5.35 -11.46 -0.29
N PRO A 144 4.14 -11.91 -0.67
CA PRO A 144 3.26 -11.17 -1.57
C PRO A 144 2.85 -9.80 -1.02
N ALA A 145 2.65 -9.66 0.28
CA ALA A 145 2.28 -8.36 0.88
C ALA A 145 3.41 -7.32 0.76
N TYR A 146 4.67 -7.74 0.89
CA TYR A 146 5.82 -6.87 0.66
C TYR A 146 5.84 -6.34 -0.79
N TYR A 147 5.63 -7.22 -1.77
CA TYR A 147 5.59 -6.82 -3.18
C TYR A 147 4.39 -5.93 -3.48
N CYS A 148 3.22 -6.19 -2.91
CA CYS A 148 2.07 -5.30 -3.04
C CYS A 148 2.37 -3.89 -2.52
N MET A 149 3.02 -3.79 -1.35
CA MET A 149 3.43 -2.51 -0.77
C MET A 149 4.49 -1.82 -1.63
N LEU A 150 5.46 -2.57 -2.17
CA LEU A 150 6.48 -2.05 -3.08
C LEU A 150 5.84 -1.44 -4.35
N TRP A 151 4.94 -2.16 -5.00
CA TRP A 151 4.24 -1.66 -6.18
C TRP A 151 3.37 -0.44 -5.86
N ALA A 152 2.62 -0.48 -4.76
CA ALA A 152 1.84 0.67 -4.33
C ALA A 152 2.72 1.92 -4.11
N THR A 153 3.91 1.75 -3.54
CA THR A 153 4.88 2.82 -3.32
C THR A 153 5.44 3.35 -4.65
N LEU A 154 5.75 2.47 -5.60
CA LEU A 154 6.28 2.86 -6.92
C LEU A 154 5.27 3.61 -7.79
N PHE A 155 3.97 3.40 -7.61
CA PHE A 155 2.94 4.16 -8.33
C PHE A 155 2.75 5.58 -7.81
N LYS A 156 3.14 5.90 -6.58
CA LYS A 156 2.99 7.24 -6.01
C LYS A 156 3.76 8.34 -6.75
N PRO A 157 5.04 8.16 -7.15
CA PRO A 157 5.74 9.14 -7.99
C PRO A 157 5.07 9.35 -9.34
N VAL A 158 4.52 8.31 -9.95
CA VAL A 158 3.79 8.42 -11.23
C VAL A 158 2.57 9.32 -11.06
N ASP A 159 1.79 9.08 -10.01
CA ASP A 159 0.62 9.91 -9.70
C ASP A 159 1.00 11.35 -9.36
N PHE A 160 2.11 11.56 -8.63
CA PHE A 160 2.67 12.89 -8.40
C PHE A 160 3.00 13.61 -9.71
N LEU A 161 3.68 12.94 -10.64
CA LEU A 161 4.04 13.50 -11.93
C LEU A 161 2.81 13.81 -12.79
N ILE A 162 1.82 12.93 -12.80
CA ILE A 162 0.54 13.16 -13.50
C ILE A 162 -0.12 14.44 -12.95
N ASN A 163 -0.21 14.58 -11.63
CA ASN A 163 -0.76 15.77 -11.01
C ASN A 163 0.04 17.05 -11.31
N LEU A 164 1.37 16.93 -11.45
CA LEU A 164 2.25 18.03 -11.79
C LEU A 164 2.06 18.48 -13.25
N LEU A 165 2.01 17.53 -14.18
CA LEU A 165 2.04 17.78 -15.62
C LEU A 165 0.67 18.18 -16.20
N ILE A 166 -0.43 17.67 -15.63
CA ILE A 166 -1.76 18.01 -16.09
C ILE A 166 -2.07 19.48 -15.68
N PRO A 167 -2.23 20.38 -16.65
CA PRO A 167 -2.57 21.76 -16.36
C PRO A 167 -3.98 21.87 -15.78
N VAL A 168 -4.18 22.86 -14.91
CA VAL A 168 -5.53 23.23 -14.48
C VAL A 168 -6.18 24.00 -15.64
N PRO A 169 -7.38 23.61 -16.12
CA PRO A 169 -8.05 24.33 -17.19
C PRO A 169 -8.27 25.79 -16.80
N ALA A 170 -7.90 26.71 -17.67
CA ALA A 170 -8.16 28.12 -17.45
C ALA A 170 -9.67 28.35 -17.38
N ASN A 171 -10.14 29.04 -16.36
CA ASN A 171 -11.56 29.29 -16.04
C ASN A 171 -12.39 29.95 -17.16
N GLY A 172 -11.84 30.14 -18.35
CA GLY A 172 -12.50 30.77 -19.51
C GLY A 172 -13.16 29.80 -20.49
N TYR A 173 -12.84 28.53 -20.47
CA TYR A 173 -13.31 27.59 -21.51
C TYR A 173 -14.74 27.07 -21.28
N TRP A 174 -15.30 27.19 -20.10
CA TRP A 174 -16.60 26.59 -19.76
C TRP A 174 -17.72 27.61 -19.51
N LYS A 175 -17.45 28.92 -19.70
CA LYS A 175 -18.49 29.97 -19.56
C LYS A 175 -19.26 30.30 -20.85
N GLN A 176 -19.00 29.58 -21.92
CA GLN A 176 -19.63 29.94 -23.23
C GLN A 176 -21.04 29.40 -23.57
N PRO A 177 -21.65 28.40 -22.88
CA PRO A 177 -22.99 27.99 -23.26
C PRO A 177 -24.10 28.95 -22.82
N GLU A 178 -23.91 29.73 -21.75
CA GLU A 178 -25.00 30.56 -21.21
C GLU A 178 -25.19 31.89 -21.99
N GLU A 179 -24.12 32.46 -22.52
CA GLU A 179 -24.23 33.70 -23.29
C GLU A 179 -24.85 33.48 -24.70
N GLU A 180 -24.54 32.37 -25.35
CA GLU A 180 -25.20 32.05 -26.65
C GLU A 180 -26.67 31.70 -26.51
N LEU A 181 -27.07 31.10 -25.38
CA LEU A 181 -28.48 30.77 -25.13
C LEU A 181 -29.31 32.03 -24.85
N SER A 182 -28.71 33.04 -24.19
CA SER A 182 -29.40 34.29 -23.90
C SER A 182 -29.57 35.17 -25.14
N LEU A 183 -28.63 35.13 -26.09
CA LEU A 183 -28.71 35.84 -27.35
C LEU A 183 -29.77 35.23 -28.29
N ASN A 184 -29.92 33.90 -28.29
CA ASN A 184 -30.91 33.21 -29.12
C ASN A 184 -32.35 33.39 -28.59
N THR A 185 -32.53 33.49 -27.27
CA THR A 185 -33.86 33.76 -26.69
C THR A 185 -34.33 35.19 -26.95
N THR A 186 -33.43 36.17 -26.98
CA THR A 186 -33.78 37.57 -27.29
C THR A 186 -34.14 37.75 -28.77
N PHE A 187 -33.59 36.96 -29.69
CA PHE A 187 -33.94 37.01 -31.11
C PHE A 187 -35.32 36.41 -31.41
N ILE A 188 -35.74 35.39 -30.69
CA ILE A 188 -37.05 34.72 -30.90
C ILE A 188 -38.21 35.57 -30.38
N ASP A 189 -38.00 36.37 -29.33
CA ASP A 189 -39.05 37.25 -28.79
C ASP A 189 -39.31 38.50 -29.65
N THR A 190 -38.32 38.92 -30.45
CA THR A 190 -38.50 40.09 -31.37
C THR A 190 -39.29 39.72 -32.63
N GLU A 191 -39.31 38.46 -33.04
CA GLU A 191 -40.04 38.03 -34.25
C GLU A 191 -41.54 37.76 -34.01
N LYS A 192 -42.00 37.77 -32.76
CA LYS A 192 -43.44 37.62 -32.41
C LYS A 192 -44.21 38.92 -32.24
N GLN A 193 -43.56 40.07 -32.46
CA GLN A 193 -44.20 41.38 -32.32
C GLN A 193 -44.53 42.10 -33.67
N TYR A 194 -44.48 41.35 -34.79
CA TYR A 194 -44.98 41.90 -36.11
C TYR A 194 -46.14 41.08 -36.66
#